data_7e60afda096568449e3f6cf45e2206ef
#
_entry.id   7e60afda096568449e3f6cf45e2206ef
#
_cell.length_a   1.000
_cell.length_b   1.000
_cell.length_c   1.000
_cell.angle_alpha   90.00
_cell.angle_beta   90.00
_cell.angle_gamma   90.00
#
_symmetry.space_group_name_H-M   'P 1'
#
loop_
_entity.id
_entity.type
_entity.pdbx_description
1 polymer ?
#
loop_
_entity_poly.entity_id
_entity_poly.type
_entity_poly.pdbx_seq_one_letter_code
_entity_poly.pdbx_strand_id
1 'polypeptide(L)'
;MNRLTGKYTLITGGSSGIGLATAREFIAEGATVAITGRNKDRLLAAKQELGADVLILQSDTSDVEEQKLLAAQLTKMWPRLDAVYINAADVTHLPVTDWNENTFDRVMNTNFKGPFFLIQALLPLLADPCSVILCGTVSTKIGLPQSSIYASSKAALCSLAKTLSGELLSRNIRFNCLVPGPTDTPAHMNLNTTDPDAVKHLQQEIKALVPLGRLGKPIELAKAAVFLASDESSFMLGTEILVDGGVGNI
;
A
#
# COMPACT_ATOMS: atom_id res chain seq x y z
N MET A 1 12.42 6.68 -18.15
CA MET A 1 11.40 7.73 -18.39
C MET A 1 11.26 8.47 -17.08
N ASN A 2 11.45 9.74 -16.98
CA ASN A 2 11.48 10.48 -15.71
C ASN A 2 10.07 11.01 -15.31
N ARG A 3 9.09 10.13 -15.17
CA ARG A 3 7.67 10.46 -14.92
C ARG A 3 7.41 11.12 -13.56
N LEU A 4 8.33 10.93 -12.59
CA LEU A 4 8.22 11.45 -11.23
C LEU A 4 9.34 12.44 -10.90
N THR A 5 10.03 12.99 -11.90
CA THR A 5 11.13 13.95 -11.70
C THR A 5 10.69 15.15 -10.86
N GLY A 6 11.43 15.42 -9.78
CA GLY A 6 11.18 16.53 -8.87
C GLY A 6 9.98 16.36 -7.95
N LYS A 7 9.34 15.19 -7.93
CA LYS A 7 8.24 14.84 -7.02
C LYS A 7 8.79 14.28 -5.71
N TYR A 8 8.25 14.76 -4.59
CA TYR A 8 8.45 14.19 -3.25
C TYR A 8 7.38 13.16 -2.97
N THR A 9 7.77 11.94 -2.62
CA THR A 9 6.84 10.81 -2.51
C THR A 9 7.02 10.04 -1.21
N LEU A 10 5.91 9.66 -0.58
CA LEU A 10 5.87 8.84 0.62
C LEU A 10 5.28 7.47 0.30
N ILE A 11 5.92 6.39 0.78
CA ILE A 11 5.42 5.01 0.66
C ILE A 11 5.39 4.38 2.05
N THR A 12 4.20 4.06 2.56
CA THR A 12 4.08 3.31 3.82
C THR A 12 4.33 1.82 3.58
N GLY A 13 5.01 1.14 4.51
CA GLY A 13 5.40 -0.26 4.32
C GLY A 13 6.41 -0.45 3.19
N GLY A 14 7.30 0.53 2.97
CA GLY A 14 8.28 0.55 1.88
C GLY A 14 9.51 -0.33 2.09
N SER A 15 9.59 -1.08 3.19
CA SER A 15 10.77 -1.89 3.52
C SER A 15 10.71 -3.34 2.97
N SER A 16 9.65 -3.73 2.27
CA SER A 16 9.50 -5.06 1.67
C SER A 16 8.41 -5.12 0.60
N GLY A 17 8.36 -6.22 -0.16
CA GLY A 17 7.28 -6.56 -1.06
C GLY A 17 6.94 -5.48 -2.09
N ILE A 18 5.64 -5.20 -2.27
CA ILE A 18 5.14 -4.21 -3.23
C ILE A 18 5.67 -2.82 -2.89
N GLY A 19 5.69 -2.43 -1.61
CA GLY A 19 6.17 -1.12 -1.19
C GLY A 19 7.63 -0.86 -1.55
N LEU A 20 8.52 -1.84 -1.31
CA LEU A 20 9.95 -1.75 -1.66
C LEU A 20 10.15 -1.71 -3.18
N ALA A 21 9.43 -2.54 -3.93
CA ALA A 21 9.46 -2.50 -5.39
C ALA A 21 8.97 -1.16 -5.93
N THR A 22 7.92 -0.58 -5.32
CA THR A 22 7.42 0.75 -5.67
C THR A 22 8.44 1.84 -5.38
N ALA A 23 9.12 1.78 -4.22
CA ALA A 23 10.16 2.74 -3.89
C ALA A 23 11.29 2.72 -4.92
N ARG A 24 11.72 1.53 -5.36
CA ARG A 24 12.74 1.37 -6.41
C ARG A 24 12.29 2.00 -7.74
N GLU A 25 11.06 1.72 -8.17
CA GLU A 25 10.53 2.27 -9.42
C GLU A 25 10.31 3.80 -9.33
N PHE A 26 9.87 4.32 -8.19
CA PHE A 26 9.72 5.77 -7.99
C PHE A 26 11.06 6.50 -8.09
N ILE A 27 12.13 5.94 -7.49
CA ILE A 27 13.50 6.45 -7.61
C ILE A 27 13.97 6.40 -9.07
N ALA A 28 13.76 5.27 -9.76
CA ALA A 28 14.14 5.10 -11.16
C ALA A 28 13.40 6.08 -12.10
N GLU A 29 12.23 6.56 -11.71
CA GLU A 29 11.45 7.57 -12.42
C GLU A 29 11.73 9.02 -11.93
N GLY A 30 12.75 9.21 -11.08
CA GLY A 30 13.27 10.52 -10.68
C GLY A 30 12.62 11.16 -9.45
N ALA A 31 11.87 10.38 -8.66
CA ALA A 31 11.28 10.86 -7.41
C ALA A 31 12.29 10.94 -6.27
N THR A 32 12.08 11.89 -5.35
CA THR A 32 12.65 11.87 -4.00
C THR A 32 11.72 11.07 -3.09
N VAL A 33 12.24 9.99 -2.49
CA VAL A 33 11.40 8.96 -1.84
C VAL A 33 11.63 8.90 -0.35
N ALA A 34 10.53 8.90 0.42
CA ALA A 34 10.50 8.46 1.82
C ALA A 34 9.77 7.12 1.92
N ILE A 35 10.30 6.23 2.74
CA ILE A 35 9.65 4.97 3.08
C ILE A 35 9.42 4.86 4.59
N THR A 36 8.32 4.22 4.98
CA THR A 36 8.08 3.91 6.40
C THR A 36 7.97 2.42 6.65
N GLY A 37 8.14 2.02 7.90
CA GLY A 37 7.97 0.66 8.37
C GLY A 37 8.20 0.56 9.88
N ARG A 38 7.74 -0.53 10.50
CA ARG A 38 7.87 -0.76 11.93
C ARG A 38 9.25 -1.25 12.36
N ASN A 39 9.89 -2.02 11.50
CA ASN A 39 11.17 -2.66 11.80
C ASN A 39 12.34 -1.81 11.27
N LYS A 40 13.14 -1.29 12.19
CA LYS A 40 14.28 -0.43 11.88
C LYS A 40 15.35 -1.12 11.03
N ASP A 41 15.64 -2.39 11.31
CA ASP A 41 16.69 -3.13 10.59
C ASP A 41 16.28 -3.38 9.13
N ARG A 42 14.99 -3.69 8.89
CA ARG A 42 14.44 -3.81 7.53
C ARG A 42 14.45 -2.47 6.79
N LEU A 43 14.20 -1.36 7.48
CA LEU A 43 14.32 -0.02 6.87
C LEU A 43 15.76 0.30 6.50
N LEU A 44 16.72 -0.04 7.35
CA LEU A 44 18.15 0.14 7.06
C LEU A 44 18.60 -0.73 5.88
N ALA A 45 18.18 -1.99 5.83
CA ALA A 45 18.46 -2.87 4.69
C ALA A 45 17.83 -2.33 3.38
N ALA A 46 16.59 -1.87 3.43
CA ALA A 46 15.94 -1.24 2.29
C ALA A 46 16.68 0.02 1.83
N LYS A 47 17.16 0.85 2.75
CA LYS A 47 17.97 2.03 2.41
C LYS A 47 19.29 1.65 1.73
N GLN A 48 19.97 0.60 2.19
CA GLN A 48 21.19 0.11 1.53
C GLN A 48 20.93 -0.34 0.09
N GLU A 49 19.78 -0.96 -0.17
CA GLU A 49 19.36 -1.40 -1.49
C GLU A 49 18.92 -0.26 -2.40
N LEU A 50 18.16 0.70 -1.87
CA LEU A 50 17.54 1.79 -2.64
C LEU A 50 18.47 2.98 -2.87
N GLY A 51 19.51 3.14 -2.05
CA GLY A 51 20.46 4.24 -2.12
C GLY A 51 20.40 5.20 -0.93
N ALA A 52 21.48 5.99 -0.77
CA ALA A 52 21.67 6.85 0.40
C ALA A 52 20.63 7.97 0.53
N ASP A 53 20.09 8.44 -0.60
CA ASP A 53 19.17 9.59 -0.66
C ASP A 53 17.75 9.25 -0.21
N VAL A 54 17.43 7.94 -0.02
CA VAL A 54 16.12 7.54 0.48
C VAL A 54 15.97 7.90 1.95
N LEU A 55 14.90 8.63 2.24
CA LEU A 55 14.51 8.92 3.62
C LEU A 55 13.79 7.72 4.23
N ILE A 56 14.30 7.22 5.36
CA ILE A 56 13.63 6.16 6.12
C ILE A 56 13.07 6.71 7.43
N LEU A 57 11.81 6.40 7.71
CA LEU A 57 11.11 6.87 8.91
C LEU A 57 10.45 5.66 9.59
N GLN A 58 10.84 5.40 10.84
CA GLN A 58 10.18 4.34 11.60
C GLN A 58 8.80 4.82 12.04
N SER A 59 7.76 4.03 11.76
CA SER A 59 6.39 4.34 12.15
C SER A 59 5.53 3.08 12.14
N ASP A 60 4.73 2.90 13.20
CA ASP A 60 3.66 1.90 13.24
C ASP A 60 2.36 2.53 12.71
N THR A 61 1.89 2.02 11.59
CA THR A 61 0.66 2.51 10.95
C THR A 61 -0.57 2.38 11.86
N SER A 62 -0.58 1.45 12.81
CA SER A 62 -1.72 1.26 13.73
C SER A 62 -1.81 2.32 14.83
N ASP A 63 -0.74 3.06 15.09
CA ASP A 63 -0.65 4.10 16.12
C ASP A 63 -0.90 5.49 15.53
N VAL A 64 -2.01 6.12 15.93
CA VAL A 64 -2.41 7.45 15.42
C VAL A 64 -1.43 8.55 15.80
N GLU A 65 -0.83 8.49 16.99
CA GLU A 65 0.15 9.50 17.42
C GLU A 65 1.44 9.37 16.59
N GLU A 66 1.88 8.16 16.30
CA GLU A 66 3.02 7.96 15.39
C GLU A 66 2.73 8.49 13.96
N GLN A 67 1.47 8.41 13.49
CA GLN A 67 1.10 9.00 12.19
C GLN A 67 1.19 10.54 12.22
N LYS A 68 0.80 11.18 13.30
CA LYS A 68 0.96 12.63 13.49
C LYS A 68 2.43 13.03 13.56
N LEU A 69 3.24 12.26 14.30
CA LEU A 69 4.69 12.49 14.39
C LEU A 69 5.38 12.32 13.05
N LEU A 70 4.99 11.30 12.27
CA LEU A 70 5.49 11.08 10.90
C LEU A 70 5.21 12.29 10.00
N ALA A 71 3.97 12.78 10.00
CA ALA A 71 3.61 13.97 9.22
C ALA A 71 4.41 15.22 9.66
N ALA A 72 4.59 15.43 10.96
CA ALA A 72 5.38 16.53 11.50
C ALA A 72 6.87 16.43 11.14
N GLN A 73 7.44 15.23 11.09
CA GLN A 73 8.82 15.00 10.64
C GLN A 73 8.98 15.34 9.16
N LEU A 74 8.07 14.84 8.31
CA LEU A 74 8.09 15.14 6.88
C LEU A 74 7.97 16.62 6.58
N THR A 75 7.09 17.34 7.29
CA THR A 75 6.91 18.80 7.15
C THR A 75 8.20 19.60 7.45
N LYS A 76 9.05 19.08 8.34
CA LYS A 76 10.34 19.70 8.64
C LYS A 76 11.41 19.44 7.57
N MET A 77 11.26 18.35 6.83
CA MET A 77 12.27 17.87 5.87
C MET A 77 11.96 18.26 4.44
N TRP A 78 10.69 18.33 4.07
CA TRP A 78 10.23 18.52 2.71
C TRP A 78 9.20 19.65 2.60
N PRO A 79 9.23 20.41 1.51
CA PRO A 79 8.28 21.52 1.30
C PRO A 79 6.86 21.04 0.98
N ARG A 80 6.72 19.83 0.45
CA ARG A 80 5.45 19.24 0.02
C ARG A 80 5.56 17.74 -0.21
N LEU A 81 4.42 17.10 -0.42
CA LEU A 81 4.29 15.74 -0.97
C LEU A 81 3.48 15.78 -2.26
N ASP A 82 4.05 15.30 -3.35
CA ASP A 82 3.42 15.24 -4.67
C ASP A 82 2.71 13.90 -4.90
N ALA A 83 3.15 12.83 -4.23
CA ALA A 83 2.44 11.54 -4.24
C ALA A 83 2.62 10.79 -2.91
N VAL A 84 1.58 10.06 -2.51
CA VAL A 84 1.58 9.21 -1.31
C VAL A 84 1.03 7.84 -1.67
N TYR A 85 1.77 6.77 -1.34
CA TYR A 85 1.29 5.41 -1.47
C TYR A 85 1.06 4.78 -0.09
N ILE A 86 -0.20 4.66 0.30
CA ILE A 86 -0.66 4.01 1.54
C ILE A 86 -0.69 2.50 1.28
N ASN A 87 0.43 1.83 1.52
CA ASN A 87 0.64 0.42 1.19
C ASN A 87 0.75 -0.48 2.42
N ALA A 88 1.21 0.05 3.56
CA ALA A 88 1.33 -0.74 4.80
C ALA A 88 0.02 -1.46 5.15
N ALA A 89 0.10 -2.74 5.50
CA ALA A 89 -1.07 -3.54 5.84
C ALA A 89 -0.74 -4.68 6.81
N ASP A 90 -1.75 -5.06 7.57
CA ASP A 90 -1.85 -6.34 8.26
C ASP A 90 -2.70 -7.29 7.40
N VAL A 91 -2.12 -8.41 6.97
CA VAL A 91 -2.74 -9.39 6.06
C VAL A 91 -3.24 -10.64 6.81
N THR A 92 -3.64 -10.49 8.05
CA THR A 92 -4.13 -11.61 8.86
C THR A 92 -5.41 -12.21 8.26
N HIS A 93 -5.39 -13.51 8.06
CA HIS A 93 -6.49 -14.34 7.60
C HIS A 93 -6.84 -15.38 8.66
N LEU A 94 -8.09 -15.42 9.10
CA LEU A 94 -8.59 -16.34 10.11
C LEU A 94 -10.03 -16.78 9.81
N PRO A 95 -10.41 -18.03 10.16
CA PRO A 95 -11.83 -18.43 10.22
C PRO A 95 -12.63 -17.45 11.09
N VAL A 96 -13.90 -17.26 10.79
CA VAL A 96 -14.76 -16.32 11.54
C VAL A 96 -14.83 -16.65 13.06
N THR A 97 -14.71 -17.93 13.40
CA THR A 97 -14.72 -18.41 14.79
C THR A 97 -13.46 -18.06 15.60
N ASP A 98 -12.35 -17.76 14.93
CA ASP A 98 -11.04 -17.62 15.57
C ASP A 98 -10.63 -16.14 15.76
N TRP A 99 -11.49 -15.21 15.32
CA TRP A 99 -11.29 -13.80 15.54
C TRP A 99 -11.58 -13.42 16.99
N ASN A 100 -10.65 -12.71 17.61
CA ASN A 100 -10.86 -12.02 18.87
C ASN A 100 -10.73 -10.50 18.67
N GLU A 101 -11.21 -9.73 19.64
CA GLU A 101 -11.27 -8.27 19.57
C GLU A 101 -9.89 -7.65 19.33
N ASN A 102 -8.86 -8.12 20.02
CA ASN A 102 -7.49 -7.58 19.85
C ASN A 102 -6.95 -7.77 18.43
N THR A 103 -7.19 -8.93 17.82
CA THR A 103 -6.76 -9.21 16.44
C THR A 103 -7.58 -8.40 15.45
N PHE A 104 -8.90 -8.27 15.67
CA PHE A 104 -9.77 -7.41 14.90
C PHE A 104 -9.28 -5.95 14.92
N ASP A 105 -9.07 -5.40 16.10
CA ASP A 105 -8.63 -4.01 16.29
C ASP A 105 -7.28 -3.76 15.65
N ARG A 106 -6.33 -4.69 15.79
CA ARG A 106 -5.02 -4.59 15.16
C ARG A 106 -5.12 -4.48 13.64
N VAL A 107 -5.94 -5.33 13.00
CA VAL A 107 -6.15 -5.30 11.55
C VAL A 107 -6.84 -4.01 11.13
N MET A 108 -7.92 -3.60 11.80
CA MET A 108 -8.65 -2.38 11.48
C MET A 108 -7.81 -1.13 11.73
N ASN A 109 -7.07 -1.08 12.84
CA ASN A 109 -6.18 0.03 13.14
C ASN A 109 -5.08 0.17 12.08
N THR A 110 -4.45 -0.93 11.67
CA THR A 110 -3.38 -0.91 10.65
C THR A 110 -3.91 -0.58 9.26
N ASN A 111 -5.05 -1.17 8.85
CA ASN A 111 -5.49 -1.13 7.46
C ASN A 111 -6.44 0.03 7.13
N PHE A 112 -7.10 0.61 8.14
CA PHE A 112 -8.09 1.66 7.92
C PHE A 112 -7.89 2.89 8.81
N LYS A 113 -7.91 2.72 10.14
CA LYS A 113 -7.82 3.86 11.08
C LYS A 113 -6.53 4.64 10.93
N GLY A 114 -5.39 3.95 10.97
CA GLY A 114 -4.07 4.60 10.81
C GLY A 114 -3.91 5.31 9.46
N PRO A 115 -4.22 4.66 8.31
CA PRO A 115 -4.30 5.33 7.01
C PRO A 115 -5.13 6.59 6.98
N PHE A 116 -6.34 6.58 7.56
CA PHE A 116 -7.21 7.75 7.64
C PHE A 116 -6.54 8.91 8.38
N PHE A 117 -6.01 8.65 9.58
CA PHE A 117 -5.36 9.69 10.39
C PHE A 117 -4.02 10.14 9.82
N LEU A 118 -3.29 9.26 9.11
CA LEU A 118 -2.10 9.67 8.38
C LEU A 118 -2.47 10.65 7.25
N ILE A 119 -3.47 10.32 6.44
CA ILE A 119 -3.94 11.22 5.37
C ILE A 119 -4.34 12.57 5.98
N GLN A 120 -5.14 12.57 7.05
CA GLN A 120 -5.55 13.80 7.74
C GLN A 120 -4.35 14.63 8.20
N ALA A 121 -3.35 14.00 8.82
CA ALA A 121 -2.16 14.69 9.32
C ALA A 121 -1.28 15.23 8.17
N LEU A 122 -1.28 14.57 7.01
CA LEU A 122 -0.52 14.98 5.83
C LEU A 122 -1.20 16.09 5.01
N LEU A 123 -2.50 16.38 5.21
CA LEU A 123 -3.24 17.36 4.39
C LEU A 123 -2.51 18.71 4.22
N PRO A 124 -1.87 19.31 5.24
CA PRO A 124 -1.15 20.57 5.07
C PRO A 124 0.10 20.45 4.18
N LEU A 125 0.66 19.24 4.07
CA LEU A 125 1.89 18.98 3.30
C LEU A 125 1.60 18.49 1.87
N LEU A 126 0.38 18.02 1.58
CA LEU A 126 0.03 17.57 0.24
C LEU A 126 0.04 18.74 -0.74
N ALA A 127 0.75 18.57 -1.84
CA ALA A 127 0.79 19.53 -2.96
C ALA A 127 -0.59 19.70 -3.62
N ASP A 128 -0.76 20.79 -4.36
CA ASP A 128 -1.89 21.04 -5.22
C ASP A 128 -1.38 21.22 -6.68
N PRO A 129 -1.37 20.16 -7.51
CA PRO A 129 -2.00 18.85 -7.38
C PRO A 129 -1.17 17.81 -6.61
N CYS A 130 -1.85 16.76 -6.08
CA CYS A 130 -1.22 15.60 -5.45
C CYS A 130 -1.95 14.30 -5.85
N SER A 131 -1.23 13.17 -5.83
CA SER A 131 -1.81 11.84 -6.03
C SER A 131 -1.67 10.98 -4.76
N VAL A 132 -2.78 10.53 -4.20
CA VAL A 132 -2.80 9.58 -3.09
C VAL A 132 -3.30 8.22 -3.58
N ILE A 133 -2.47 7.20 -3.43
CA ILE A 133 -2.75 5.83 -3.85
C ILE A 133 -3.03 5.01 -2.59
N LEU A 134 -4.19 4.35 -2.54
CA LEU A 134 -4.55 3.45 -1.45
C LEU A 134 -4.40 2.00 -1.93
N CYS A 135 -3.70 1.17 -1.14
CA CYS A 135 -3.51 -0.23 -1.47
C CYS A 135 -4.73 -1.05 -1.04
N GLY A 136 -5.57 -1.41 -2.02
CA GLY A 136 -6.69 -2.34 -1.86
C GLY A 136 -6.27 -3.81 -1.83
N THR A 137 -7.18 -4.70 -2.22
CA THR A 137 -6.95 -6.13 -2.45
C THR A 137 -8.04 -6.71 -3.34
N VAL A 138 -7.73 -7.68 -4.18
CA VAL A 138 -8.72 -8.43 -4.96
C VAL A 138 -9.73 -9.18 -4.08
N SER A 139 -9.38 -9.47 -2.82
CA SER A 139 -10.31 -10.07 -1.85
C SER A 139 -11.58 -9.24 -1.59
N THR A 140 -11.61 -7.98 -2.05
CA THR A 140 -12.84 -7.14 -2.04
C THR A 140 -13.77 -7.44 -3.22
N LYS A 141 -13.31 -8.19 -4.22
CA LYS A 141 -14.04 -8.52 -5.45
C LYS A 141 -14.54 -9.97 -5.45
N ILE A 142 -13.93 -10.81 -4.63
CA ILE A 142 -14.25 -12.23 -4.51
C ILE A 142 -14.55 -12.59 -3.05
N GLY A 143 -15.40 -13.57 -2.82
CA GLY A 143 -15.69 -14.12 -1.49
C GLY A 143 -14.61 -15.08 -1.03
N LEU A 144 -13.43 -14.58 -0.68
CA LEU A 144 -12.33 -15.42 -0.22
C LEU A 144 -12.54 -15.86 1.23
N PRO A 145 -12.66 -17.18 1.54
CA PRO A 145 -12.74 -17.67 2.91
C PRO A 145 -11.60 -17.17 3.79
N GLN A 146 -11.84 -17.00 5.08
CA GLN A 146 -10.90 -16.51 6.11
C GLN A 146 -10.47 -15.05 5.95
N SER A 147 -10.95 -14.33 4.92
CA SER A 147 -10.56 -12.93 4.66
C SER A 147 -11.53 -11.90 5.24
N SER A 148 -12.48 -12.28 6.08
CA SER A 148 -13.59 -11.42 6.51
C SER A 148 -13.13 -10.01 6.95
N ILE A 149 -12.26 -9.89 7.93
CA ILE A 149 -11.84 -8.59 8.47
C ILE A 149 -10.81 -7.91 7.55
N TYR A 150 -9.88 -8.69 6.98
CA TYR A 150 -8.92 -8.16 6.02
C TYR A 150 -9.63 -7.52 4.80
N ALA A 151 -10.52 -8.27 4.14
CA ALA A 151 -11.25 -7.77 2.98
C ALA A 151 -12.14 -6.57 3.33
N SER A 152 -12.86 -6.61 4.48
CA SER A 152 -13.68 -5.49 4.94
C SER A 152 -12.85 -4.22 5.20
N SER A 153 -11.70 -4.34 5.84
CA SER A 153 -10.81 -3.20 6.09
C SER A 153 -10.32 -2.55 4.79
N LYS A 154 -10.02 -3.37 3.78
CA LYS A 154 -9.59 -2.90 2.47
C LYS A 154 -10.74 -2.35 1.61
N ALA A 155 -11.94 -2.89 1.75
CA ALA A 155 -13.15 -2.32 1.12
C ALA A 155 -13.45 -0.92 1.68
N ALA A 156 -13.35 -0.74 3.01
CA ALA A 156 -13.48 0.56 3.65
C ALA A 156 -12.44 1.57 3.12
N LEU A 157 -11.19 1.13 2.97
CA LEU A 157 -10.12 1.96 2.41
C LEU A 157 -10.40 2.36 0.94
N CYS A 158 -10.88 1.45 0.10
CA CYS A 158 -11.24 1.77 -1.29
C CYS A 158 -12.46 2.72 -1.36
N SER A 159 -13.43 2.58 -0.46
CA SER A 159 -14.56 3.52 -0.33
C SER A 159 -14.07 4.92 0.06
N LEU A 160 -13.10 5.00 0.97
CA LEU A 160 -12.48 6.25 1.39
C LEU A 160 -11.84 7.01 0.21
N ALA A 161 -11.22 6.32 -0.75
CA ALA A 161 -10.65 6.94 -1.95
C ALA A 161 -11.69 7.75 -2.74
N LYS A 162 -12.90 7.21 -2.89
CA LYS A 162 -14.00 7.89 -3.59
C LYS A 162 -14.45 9.14 -2.86
N THR A 163 -14.65 9.03 -1.55
CA THR A 163 -15.12 10.14 -0.70
C THR A 163 -14.09 11.27 -0.65
N LEU A 164 -12.82 10.96 -0.35
CA LEU A 164 -11.77 11.96 -0.26
C LEU A 164 -11.44 12.61 -1.61
N SER A 165 -11.60 11.89 -2.73
CA SER A 165 -11.50 12.50 -4.06
C SER A 165 -12.54 13.62 -4.26
N GLY A 166 -13.77 13.42 -3.76
CA GLY A 166 -14.82 14.45 -3.81
C GLY A 166 -14.55 15.61 -2.85
N GLU A 167 -14.19 15.31 -1.61
CA GLU A 167 -13.94 16.31 -0.57
C GLU A 167 -12.76 17.24 -0.90
N LEU A 168 -11.72 16.72 -1.55
CA LEU A 168 -10.46 17.43 -1.82
C LEU A 168 -10.30 17.82 -3.30
N LEU A 169 -11.39 17.76 -4.08
CA LEU A 169 -11.40 18.10 -5.51
C LEU A 169 -10.89 19.52 -5.78
N SER A 170 -11.29 20.48 -4.95
CA SER A 170 -10.86 21.89 -5.08
C SER A 170 -9.34 22.08 -4.95
N ARG A 171 -8.65 21.13 -4.34
CA ARG A 171 -7.20 21.11 -4.22
C ARG A 171 -6.53 20.24 -5.29
N ASN A 172 -7.25 19.73 -6.27
CA ASN A 172 -6.74 18.81 -7.29
C ASN A 172 -6.03 17.57 -6.69
N ILE A 173 -6.44 17.14 -5.48
CA ILE A 173 -5.88 15.94 -4.84
C ILE A 173 -6.68 14.74 -5.31
N ARG A 174 -6.01 13.81 -5.98
CA ARG A 174 -6.60 12.59 -6.53
C ARG A 174 -6.37 11.43 -5.58
N PHE A 175 -7.43 10.73 -5.20
CA PHE A 175 -7.34 9.46 -4.48
C PHE A 175 -7.78 8.33 -5.40
N ASN A 176 -6.95 7.30 -5.55
CA ASN A 176 -7.27 6.11 -6.31
C ASN A 176 -6.81 4.86 -5.56
N CYS A 177 -7.43 3.71 -5.84
CA CYS A 177 -7.01 2.43 -5.28
C CYS A 177 -6.21 1.62 -6.31
N LEU A 178 -5.05 1.14 -5.90
CA LEU A 178 -4.36 0.03 -6.55
C LEU A 178 -4.83 -1.26 -5.87
N VAL A 179 -5.39 -2.19 -6.64
CA VAL A 179 -5.99 -3.43 -6.14
C VAL A 179 -5.16 -4.63 -6.58
N PRO A 180 -4.22 -5.09 -5.76
CA PRO A 180 -3.40 -6.25 -6.07
C PRO A 180 -4.19 -7.56 -6.04
N GLY A 181 -3.86 -8.46 -6.95
CA GLY A 181 -4.10 -9.89 -6.81
C GLY A 181 -2.99 -10.60 -6.02
N PRO A 182 -3.01 -11.94 -5.99
CA PRO A 182 -1.96 -12.73 -5.37
C PRO A 182 -0.59 -12.38 -5.96
N THR A 183 0.27 -11.83 -5.10
CA THR A 183 1.58 -11.28 -5.49
C THR A 183 2.68 -11.95 -4.67
N ASP A 184 3.78 -12.31 -5.31
CA ASP A 184 4.94 -12.95 -4.68
C ASP A 184 5.66 -11.95 -3.76
N THR A 185 5.32 -11.99 -2.48
CA THR A 185 5.83 -11.08 -1.44
C THR A 185 6.05 -11.83 -0.13
N PRO A 186 6.95 -11.34 0.74
CA PRO A 186 7.11 -11.92 2.08
C PRO A 186 5.82 -11.94 2.91
N ALA A 187 4.92 -10.98 2.72
CA ALA A 187 3.64 -10.95 3.42
C ALA A 187 2.73 -12.12 3.01
N HIS A 188 2.80 -12.53 1.75
CA HIS A 188 2.04 -13.66 1.21
C HIS A 188 2.63 -15.01 1.65
N MET A 189 3.92 -15.02 2.03
CA MET A 189 4.66 -16.20 2.51
C MET A 189 4.55 -16.40 4.03
N ASN A 190 3.98 -15.44 4.77
CA ASN A 190 3.72 -15.56 6.22
C ASN A 190 2.47 -16.44 6.45
N LEU A 191 2.58 -17.69 6.03
CA LEU A 191 1.58 -18.71 6.27
C LEU A 191 1.66 -19.13 7.75
N ASN A 192 0.53 -19.45 8.36
CA ASN A 192 0.44 -19.94 9.73
C ASN A 192 1.07 -21.35 9.91
N THR A 193 1.98 -21.73 9.01
CA THR A 193 2.67 -23.01 9.02
C THR A 193 4.12 -22.86 8.58
N THR A 194 5.01 -23.61 9.22
CA THR A 194 6.42 -23.76 8.84
C THR A 194 6.68 -25.07 8.10
N ASP A 195 5.64 -25.91 7.89
CA ASP A 195 5.74 -27.16 7.14
C ASP A 195 5.93 -26.84 5.63
N PRO A 196 7.07 -27.26 5.03
CA PRO A 196 7.38 -26.96 3.63
C PRO A 196 6.34 -27.52 2.63
N ASP A 197 5.75 -28.68 2.93
CA ASP A 197 4.77 -29.30 2.04
C ASP A 197 3.43 -28.56 2.10
N ALA A 198 3.00 -28.14 3.29
CA ALA A 198 1.80 -27.30 3.45
C ALA A 198 1.98 -25.93 2.79
N VAL A 199 3.17 -25.31 2.90
CA VAL A 199 3.51 -24.05 2.21
C VAL A 199 3.41 -24.22 0.70
N LYS A 200 4.00 -25.30 0.16
CA LYS A 200 3.98 -25.59 -1.30
C LYS A 200 2.57 -25.84 -1.81
N HIS A 201 1.76 -26.60 -1.06
CA HIS A 201 0.37 -26.89 -1.42
C HIS A 201 -0.46 -25.58 -1.49
N LEU A 202 -0.37 -24.75 -0.45
CA LEU A 202 -1.09 -23.47 -0.41
C LEU A 202 -0.62 -22.50 -1.52
N GLN A 203 0.68 -22.48 -1.84
CA GLN A 203 1.17 -21.72 -2.99
C GLN A 203 0.58 -22.22 -4.31
N GLN A 204 0.40 -23.52 -4.47
CA GLN A 204 -0.24 -24.10 -5.66
C GLN A 204 -1.73 -23.73 -5.72
N GLU A 205 -2.45 -23.81 -4.61
CA GLU A 205 -3.86 -23.42 -4.52
C GLU A 205 -4.05 -21.93 -4.87
N ILE A 206 -3.23 -21.05 -4.27
CA ILE A 206 -3.29 -19.62 -4.55
C ILE A 206 -2.97 -19.33 -6.04
N LYS A 207 -1.97 -20.03 -6.59
CA LYS A 207 -1.62 -19.90 -8.00
C LYS A 207 -2.74 -20.40 -8.93
N ALA A 208 -3.47 -21.43 -8.51
CA ALA A 208 -4.62 -21.95 -9.25
C ALA A 208 -5.83 -20.98 -9.28
N LEU A 209 -5.93 -20.07 -8.31
CA LEU A 209 -6.93 -19.00 -8.31
C LEU A 209 -6.64 -17.91 -9.36
N VAL A 210 -5.40 -17.83 -9.88
CA VAL A 210 -5.01 -16.77 -10.81
C VAL A 210 -5.19 -17.27 -12.25
N PRO A 211 -6.09 -16.69 -13.06
CA PRO A 211 -6.29 -17.12 -14.44
C PRO A 211 -5.02 -17.11 -15.30
N LEU A 212 -4.07 -16.18 -15.06
CA LEU A 212 -2.76 -16.19 -15.70
C LEU A 212 -1.84 -17.33 -15.25
N GLY A 213 -2.25 -18.20 -14.31
CA GLY A 213 -1.50 -19.37 -13.86
C GLY A 213 -0.20 -19.05 -13.10
N ARG A 214 -0.01 -17.82 -12.61
CA ARG A 214 1.15 -17.41 -11.84
C ARG A 214 0.82 -16.30 -10.86
N LEU A 215 1.63 -16.16 -9.82
CA LEU A 215 1.59 -14.98 -8.95
C LEU A 215 2.07 -13.72 -9.72
N GLY A 216 1.54 -12.57 -9.36
CA GLY A 216 2.07 -11.28 -9.77
C GLY A 216 3.46 -11.05 -9.18
N LYS A 217 4.31 -10.32 -9.90
CA LYS A 217 5.60 -9.85 -9.36
C LYS A 217 5.40 -8.47 -8.73
N PRO A 218 6.07 -8.14 -7.61
CA PRO A 218 5.97 -6.80 -6.98
C PRO A 218 6.20 -5.65 -7.96
N ILE A 219 7.09 -5.83 -8.94
CA ILE A 219 7.37 -4.84 -9.97
C ILE A 219 6.17 -4.54 -10.88
N GLU A 220 5.27 -5.50 -11.10
CA GLU A 220 4.07 -5.28 -11.92
C GLU A 220 3.10 -4.32 -11.22
N LEU A 221 2.98 -4.44 -9.89
CA LEU A 221 2.21 -3.52 -9.06
C LEU A 221 2.90 -2.14 -8.96
N ALA A 222 4.23 -2.12 -8.81
CA ALA A 222 5.02 -0.90 -8.74
C ALA A 222 4.86 -0.03 -9.99
N LYS A 223 4.83 -0.61 -11.18
CA LYS A 223 4.59 0.11 -12.44
C LYS A 223 3.21 0.76 -12.49
N ALA A 224 2.18 0.09 -11.98
CA ALA A 224 0.83 0.67 -11.85
C ALA A 224 0.82 1.81 -10.82
N ALA A 225 1.56 1.67 -9.71
CA ALA A 225 1.73 2.74 -8.72
C ALA A 225 2.44 3.96 -9.33
N VAL A 226 3.48 3.77 -10.15
CA VAL A 226 4.14 4.87 -10.89
C VAL A 226 3.14 5.60 -11.80
N PHE A 227 2.33 4.86 -12.58
CA PHE A 227 1.29 5.46 -13.41
C PHE A 227 0.32 6.30 -12.57
N LEU A 228 -0.18 5.76 -11.46
CA LEU A 228 -1.10 6.48 -10.57
C LEU A 228 -0.46 7.70 -9.90
N ALA A 229 0.84 7.66 -9.57
CA ALA A 229 1.58 8.77 -8.97
C ALA A 229 1.93 9.87 -9.97
N SER A 230 1.96 9.54 -11.25
CA SER A 230 2.33 10.45 -12.34
C SER A 230 1.16 11.28 -12.86
N ASP A 231 1.46 12.24 -13.72
CA ASP A 231 0.47 13.08 -14.38
C ASP A 231 -0.27 12.33 -15.51
N GLU A 232 0.20 11.14 -15.91
CA GLU A 232 -0.46 10.26 -16.88
C GLU A 232 -1.86 9.81 -16.40
N SER A 233 -2.08 9.77 -15.09
CA SER A 233 -3.39 9.46 -14.47
C SER A 233 -4.17 10.70 -14.02
N SER A 234 -3.88 11.88 -14.57
CA SER A 234 -4.50 13.16 -14.15
C SER A 234 -6.01 13.20 -14.27
N PHE A 235 -6.61 12.39 -15.13
CA PHE A 235 -8.07 12.30 -15.32
C PHE A 235 -8.72 11.15 -14.51
N MET A 236 -8.00 10.58 -13.53
CA MET A 236 -8.49 9.47 -12.72
C MET A 236 -8.74 9.90 -11.27
N LEU A 237 -10.00 9.76 -10.82
CA LEU A 237 -10.47 10.12 -9.49
C LEU A 237 -11.35 9.00 -8.91
N GLY A 238 -11.08 8.56 -7.69
CA GLY A 238 -11.89 7.59 -6.96
C GLY A 238 -11.95 6.20 -7.60
N THR A 239 -11.03 5.88 -8.51
CA THR A 239 -11.06 4.63 -9.27
C THR A 239 -10.29 3.51 -8.57
N GLU A 240 -10.59 2.29 -8.98
CA GLU A 240 -9.89 1.08 -8.57
C GLU A 240 -9.22 0.45 -9.80
N ILE A 241 -7.89 0.30 -9.77
CA ILE A 241 -7.13 -0.39 -10.81
C ILE A 241 -6.78 -1.79 -10.30
N LEU A 242 -7.33 -2.82 -10.95
CA LEU A 242 -7.01 -4.21 -10.66
C LEU A 242 -5.72 -4.60 -11.40
N VAL A 243 -4.75 -5.11 -10.63
CA VAL A 243 -3.53 -5.73 -11.15
C VAL A 243 -3.42 -7.11 -10.49
N ASP A 244 -4.19 -8.06 -10.98
CA ASP A 244 -4.55 -9.29 -10.25
C ASP A 244 -4.47 -10.57 -11.10
N GLY A 245 -4.03 -10.48 -12.34
CA GLY A 245 -3.94 -11.64 -13.23
C GLY A 245 -5.30 -12.24 -13.63
N GLY A 246 -6.39 -11.45 -13.49
CA GLY A 246 -7.75 -11.83 -13.87
C GLY A 246 -8.63 -12.31 -12.71
N VAL A 247 -8.11 -12.42 -11.48
CA VAL A 247 -8.82 -13.03 -10.33
C VAL A 247 -10.17 -12.36 -10.04
N GLY A 248 -10.28 -11.05 -10.19
CA GLY A 248 -11.50 -10.30 -9.89
C GLY A 248 -12.43 -10.08 -11.08
N ASN A 249 -12.06 -10.52 -12.30
CA ASN A 249 -12.80 -10.20 -13.51
C ASN A 249 -13.24 -11.40 -14.35
N ILE A 250 -12.55 -12.54 -14.25
CA ILE A 250 -12.84 -13.75 -15.08
C ILE A 250 -12.76 -15.03 -14.26
#